data_f21e1d7a4dc56207dc7ed31f2f094956
#
_entry.id   f21e1d7a4dc56207dc7ed31f2f094956
#
_cell.length_a   1.000
_cell.length_b   1.000
_cell.length_c   1.000
_cell.angle_alpha   90.00
_cell.angle_beta   90.00
_cell.angle_gamma   90.00
#
_symmetry.space_group_name_H-M   'P 1'
#
loop_
_entity.id
_entity.type
_entity.pdbx_description
1 polymer ?
#
loop_
_entity_poly.entity_id
_entity_poly.type
_entity_poly.pdbx_seq_one_letter_code
_entity_poly.pdbx_strand_id
1 'polypeptide(L)'
;MLRDTFAPTILASGIRSNVLPGSATLTVDSRILPGTTREAAERNMLDRIGADLAPFVKLDLIEFGDAISNPMDHEILGIASAAIRTRDSEAIMMPAVAPYATDAKITVPAGIPTYGFSPYLLDPKERFMERFHGIDERVSQEALAWGVEVLYDVAMGYAGE
;
A
#
# COMPACT_ATOMS: atom_id res chain seq x y z
N MET A 1 4.44 -2.92 6.70
CA MET A 1 4.54 -1.56 7.28
C MET A 1 3.90 -1.59 8.65
N LEU A 2 4.56 -1.04 9.68
CA LEU A 2 4.09 -1.10 11.09
C LEU A 2 3.96 0.30 11.72
N ARG A 3 3.98 1.35 10.91
CA ARG A 3 3.83 2.75 11.34
C ARG A 3 3.38 3.62 10.17
N ASP A 4 2.76 4.75 10.49
CA ASP A 4 2.49 5.79 9.50
C ASP A 4 3.80 6.36 8.96
N THR A 5 3.81 6.68 7.66
CA THR A 5 4.96 7.28 6.99
C THR A 5 4.53 8.54 6.25
N PHE A 6 5.45 9.51 6.20
CA PHE A 6 5.26 10.80 5.53
C PHE A 6 6.47 11.02 4.62
N ALA A 7 6.25 10.99 3.31
CA ALA A 7 7.30 11.14 2.31
C ALA A 7 7.16 12.50 1.59
N PRO A 8 8.11 13.43 1.78
CA PRO A 8 8.18 14.65 0.97
C PRO A 8 8.42 14.29 -0.51
N THR A 9 7.53 14.75 -1.40
CA THR A 9 7.60 14.41 -2.82
C THR A 9 7.86 15.61 -3.72
N ILE A 10 7.31 16.80 -3.39
CA ILE A 10 7.49 18.02 -4.16
C ILE A 10 7.78 19.17 -3.20
N LEU A 11 8.84 19.92 -3.47
CA LEU A 11 9.16 21.15 -2.76
C LEU A 11 9.18 22.31 -3.75
N ALA A 12 8.43 23.36 -3.44
CA ALA A 12 8.41 24.59 -4.22
C ALA A 12 8.60 25.82 -3.34
N SER A 13 9.49 26.71 -3.72
CA SER A 13 9.74 27.97 -3.01
C SER A 13 10.51 28.95 -3.90
N GLY A 14 10.31 30.25 -3.64
CA GLY A 14 11.04 31.32 -4.34
C GLY A 14 10.58 31.59 -5.77
N ILE A 15 10.82 32.80 -6.23
CA ILE A 15 10.46 33.27 -7.57
C ILE A 15 11.65 33.92 -8.30
N ARG A 16 12.71 34.31 -7.58
CA ARG A 16 13.94 34.95 -8.09
C ARG A 16 15.13 34.55 -7.26
N SER A 17 16.29 34.47 -7.90
CA SER A 17 17.54 34.02 -7.31
C SER A 17 18.11 34.92 -6.20
N ASN A 18 17.73 36.21 -6.22
CA ASN A 18 18.22 37.25 -5.29
C ASN A 18 17.15 37.70 -4.27
N VAL A 19 16.04 36.98 -4.11
CA VAL A 19 14.96 37.31 -3.21
C VAL A 19 14.71 36.12 -2.26
N LEU A 20 14.80 36.35 -0.96
CA LEU A 20 14.44 35.36 0.04
C LEU A 20 12.93 35.08 -0.03
N PRO A 21 12.51 33.84 -0.18
CA PRO A 21 11.09 33.51 -0.25
C PRO A 21 10.39 33.69 1.09
N GLY A 22 9.19 34.29 1.06
CA GLY A 22 8.33 34.44 2.24
C GLY A 22 7.53 33.17 2.58
N SER A 23 7.51 32.17 1.66
CA SER A 23 6.80 30.90 1.87
C SER A 23 7.43 29.77 1.08
N ALA A 24 7.18 28.55 1.52
CA ALA A 24 7.50 27.32 0.81
C ALA A 24 6.31 26.37 0.87
N THR A 25 6.12 25.59 -0.18
CA THR A 25 5.10 24.53 -0.24
C THR A 25 5.77 23.17 -0.35
N LEU A 26 5.35 22.24 0.47
CA LEU A 26 5.80 20.86 0.46
C LEU A 26 4.62 19.93 0.24
N THR A 27 4.65 19.14 -0.83
CA THR A 27 3.69 18.05 -1.02
C THR A 27 4.22 16.80 -0.32
N VAL A 28 3.37 16.16 0.46
CA VAL A 28 3.73 14.98 1.25
C VAL A 28 2.79 13.83 0.91
N ASP A 29 3.32 12.71 0.42
CA ASP A 29 2.61 11.43 0.34
C ASP A 29 2.60 10.78 1.74
N SER A 30 1.41 10.52 2.24
CA SER A 30 1.21 9.94 3.58
C SER A 30 0.63 8.54 3.46
N ARG A 31 1.31 7.55 4.05
CA ARG A 31 0.79 6.19 4.17
C ARG A 31 0.44 5.93 5.61
N ILE A 32 -0.84 5.77 5.89
CA ILE A 32 -1.39 5.61 7.24
C ILE A 32 -1.83 4.18 7.49
N LEU A 33 -1.77 3.75 8.74
CA LEU A 33 -2.24 2.44 9.17
C LEU A 33 -3.77 2.39 9.29
N PRO A 34 -4.39 1.21 9.12
CA PRO A 34 -5.80 1.02 9.45
C PRO A 34 -6.11 1.52 10.86
N GLY A 35 -7.19 2.33 10.98
CA GLY A 35 -7.58 2.98 12.23
C GLY A 35 -6.96 4.35 12.50
N THR A 36 -5.98 4.80 11.72
CA THR A 36 -5.50 6.19 11.78
C THR A 36 -6.49 7.11 11.09
N THR A 37 -7.10 8.02 11.84
CA THR A 37 -7.99 9.05 11.26
C THR A 37 -7.19 10.17 10.62
N ARG A 38 -7.86 10.97 9.78
CA ARG A 38 -7.26 12.17 9.20
C ARG A 38 -6.66 13.09 10.24
N GLU A 39 -7.41 13.42 11.29
CA GLU A 39 -6.98 14.32 12.36
C GLU A 39 -5.77 13.76 13.12
N ALA A 40 -5.72 12.44 13.29
CA ALA A 40 -4.56 11.78 13.90
C ALA A 40 -3.33 11.87 13.00
N ALA A 41 -3.49 11.66 11.69
CA ALA A 41 -2.40 11.78 10.72
C ALA A 41 -1.86 13.22 10.64
N GLU A 42 -2.75 14.23 10.62
CA GLU A 42 -2.38 15.65 10.64
C GLU A 42 -1.61 16.01 11.92
N ARG A 43 -2.07 15.56 13.10
CA ARG A 43 -1.34 15.76 14.36
C ARG A 43 0.03 15.09 14.32
N ASN A 44 0.10 13.83 13.89
CA ASN A 44 1.38 13.12 13.79
C ASN A 44 2.37 13.82 12.86
N MET A 45 1.90 14.46 11.81
CA MET A 45 2.73 15.25 10.90
C MET A 45 3.25 16.51 11.59
N LEU A 46 2.39 17.27 12.25
CA LEU A 46 2.78 18.49 12.98
C LEU A 46 3.75 18.18 14.13
N ASP A 47 3.55 17.09 14.85
CA ASP A 47 4.46 16.64 15.92
C ASP A 47 5.86 16.33 15.36
N ARG A 48 5.96 15.78 14.15
CA ARG A 48 7.25 15.52 13.46
C ARG A 48 7.94 16.79 12.99
N ILE A 49 7.16 17.80 12.58
CA ILE A 49 7.67 19.11 12.22
C ILE A 49 8.25 19.82 13.45
N GLY A 50 7.67 19.55 14.62
CA GLY A 50 8.12 20.07 15.91
C GLY A 50 7.43 21.38 16.31
N ALA A 51 7.41 21.63 17.62
CA ALA A 51 6.69 22.74 18.23
C ALA A 51 7.14 24.13 17.74
N ASP A 52 8.41 24.26 17.36
CA ASP A 52 8.99 25.53 16.92
C ASP A 52 8.49 25.94 15.52
N LEU A 53 8.23 25.00 14.64
CA LEU A 53 7.83 25.25 13.25
C LEU A 53 6.33 25.04 13.02
N ALA A 54 5.68 24.13 13.73
CA ALA A 54 4.28 23.80 13.56
C ALA A 54 3.33 25.03 13.56
N PRO A 55 3.55 26.10 14.37
CA PRO A 55 2.69 27.30 14.34
C PRO A 55 2.71 28.06 13.00
N PHE A 56 3.74 27.85 12.19
CA PHE A 56 3.89 28.51 10.89
C PHE A 56 3.47 27.62 9.70
N VAL A 57 3.01 26.40 9.99
CA VAL A 57 2.61 25.43 8.97
C VAL A 57 1.10 25.42 8.84
N LYS A 58 0.62 25.56 7.60
CA LYS A 58 -0.76 25.29 7.21
C LYS A 58 -0.80 23.97 6.46
N LEU A 59 -1.65 23.05 6.89
CA LEU A 59 -1.91 21.81 6.19
C LEU A 59 -3.12 22.01 5.27
N ASP A 60 -2.93 21.75 3.99
CA ASP A 60 -3.99 21.72 2.99
C ASP A 60 -4.12 20.27 2.47
N LEU A 61 -5.29 19.67 2.65
CA LEU A 61 -5.56 18.31 2.21
C LEU A 61 -5.78 18.29 0.70
N ILE A 62 -5.03 17.45 -0.01
CA ILE A 62 -5.22 17.20 -1.45
C ILE A 62 -6.19 16.04 -1.65
N GLU A 63 -5.91 14.91 -1.00
CA GLU A 63 -6.72 13.70 -1.06
C GLU A 63 -6.61 12.94 0.26
N PHE A 64 -7.69 12.30 0.68
CA PHE A 64 -7.71 11.37 1.80
C PHE A 64 -8.49 10.11 1.43
N GLY A 65 -7.95 8.96 1.79
CA GLY A 65 -8.63 7.68 1.72
C GLY A 65 -8.40 6.91 3.01
N ASP A 66 -9.47 6.35 3.55
CA ASP A 66 -9.37 5.49 4.72
C ASP A 66 -8.51 4.27 4.42
N ALA A 67 -7.68 3.88 5.38
CA ALA A 67 -6.96 2.63 5.28
C ALA A 67 -7.94 1.46 5.45
N ILE A 68 -7.89 0.52 4.50
CA ILE A 68 -8.84 -0.58 4.41
C ILE A 68 -8.37 -1.75 5.27
N SER A 69 -9.34 -2.37 5.96
CA SER A 69 -9.18 -3.64 6.65
C SER A 69 -10.37 -4.54 6.34
N ASN A 70 -10.11 -5.81 6.04
CA ASN A 70 -11.13 -6.81 5.74
C ASN A 70 -11.13 -7.92 6.80
N PRO A 71 -12.26 -8.64 7.00
CA PRO A 71 -12.31 -9.82 7.84
C PRO A 71 -11.30 -10.88 7.40
N MET A 72 -10.63 -11.52 8.35
CA MET A 72 -9.61 -12.54 8.07
C MET A 72 -10.16 -13.97 8.05
N ASP A 73 -11.46 -14.13 8.21
CA ASP A 73 -12.20 -15.39 8.20
C ASP A 73 -13.03 -15.62 6.94
N HIS A 74 -12.85 -14.80 5.91
CA HIS A 74 -13.58 -14.95 4.65
C HIS A 74 -13.10 -16.20 3.87
N GLU A 75 -14.05 -16.94 3.30
CA GLU A 75 -13.81 -18.23 2.62
C GLU A 75 -12.76 -18.16 1.50
N ILE A 76 -12.68 -17.04 0.76
CA ILE A 76 -11.71 -16.85 -0.31
C ILE A 76 -10.25 -17.01 0.15
N LEU A 77 -9.98 -16.70 1.42
CA LEU A 77 -8.63 -16.85 1.99
C LEU A 77 -8.27 -18.34 2.16
N GLY A 78 -9.24 -19.17 2.52
CA GLY A 78 -9.09 -20.62 2.57
C GLY A 78 -8.83 -21.21 1.19
N ILE A 79 -9.62 -20.78 0.19
CA ILE A 79 -9.49 -21.21 -1.21
C ILE A 79 -8.11 -20.80 -1.75
N ALA A 80 -7.68 -19.56 -1.54
CA ALA A 80 -6.37 -19.07 -1.97
C ALA A 80 -5.21 -19.85 -1.32
N SER A 81 -5.33 -20.13 -0.01
CA SER A 81 -4.36 -20.97 0.69
C SER A 81 -4.29 -22.39 0.12
N ALA A 82 -5.43 -23.02 -0.15
CA ALA A 82 -5.50 -24.33 -0.76
C ALA A 82 -4.87 -24.35 -2.15
N ALA A 83 -5.20 -23.36 -3.01
CA ALA A 83 -4.64 -23.24 -4.36
C ALA A 83 -3.11 -23.12 -4.38
N ILE A 84 -2.52 -22.36 -3.45
CA ILE A 84 -1.05 -22.29 -3.31
C ILE A 84 -0.49 -23.65 -2.87
N ARG A 85 -1.10 -24.28 -1.87
CA ARG A 85 -0.58 -25.53 -1.27
C ARG A 85 -0.68 -26.74 -2.19
N THR A 86 -1.44 -26.69 -3.27
CA THR A 86 -1.40 -27.74 -4.30
C THR A 86 -0.05 -27.78 -5.02
N ARG A 87 0.71 -26.67 -5.02
CA ARG A 87 2.00 -26.51 -5.71
C ARG A 87 3.18 -26.43 -4.74
N ASP A 88 2.93 -25.91 -3.54
CA ASP A 88 3.89 -25.79 -2.45
C ASP A 88 3.18 -26.16 -1.13
N SER A 89 3.31 -27.42 -0.72
CA SER A 89 2.65 -27.96 0.48
C SER A 89 3.09 -27.29 1.78
N GLU A 90 4.29 -26.69 1.79
CA GLU A 90 4.87 -26.02 2.95
C GLU A 90 4.49 -24.52 3.01
N ALA A 91 3.83 -23.99 1.99
CA ALA A 91 3.45 -22.59 1.94
C ALA A 91 2.52 -22.20 3.08
N ILE A 92 2.81 -21.07 3.70
CA ILE A 92 2.01 -20.45 4.76
C ILE A 92 1.54 -19.10 4.27
N MET A 93 0.22 -18.93 4.18
CA MET A 93 -0.38 -17.65 3.86
C MET A 93 -0.49 -16.79 5.12
N MET A 94 0.05 -15.57 5.06
CA MET A 94 0.01 -14.63 6.18
C MET A 94 -0.60 -13.30 5.74
N PRO A 95 -1.39 -12.63 6.62
CA PRO A 95 -1.87 -11.29 6.35
C PRO A 95 -0.71 -10.29 6.34
N ALA A 96 -0.77 -9.33 5.43
CA ALA A 96 0.18 -8.23 5.36
C ALA A 96 -0.54 -6.90 5.13
N VAL A 97 0.04 -5.83 5.66
CA VAL A 97 -0.42 -4.47 5.35
C VAL A 97 0.29 -4.01 4.07
N ALA A 98 -0.50 -3.80 3.02
CA ALA A 98 0.01 -3.28 1.76
C ALA A 98 0.30 -1.77 1.88
N PRO A 99 1.50 -1.31 1.51
CA PRO A 99 1.86 0.12 1.59
C PRO A 99 1.44 0.91 0.34
N TYR A 100 0.42 0.46 -0.38
CA TYR A 100 -0.07 1.04 -1.63
C TYR A 100 -1.59 1.09 -1.64
N ALA A 101 -2.16 1.97 -2.47
CA ALA A 101 -3.59 2.04 -2.70
C ALA A 101 -4.03 0.99 -3.73
N THR A 102 -5.25 0.47 -3.54
CA THR A 102 -5.91 -0.46 -4.46
C THR A 102 -7.38 -0.06 -4.63
N ASP A 103 -8.09 -0.70 -5.55
CA ASP A 103 -9.53 -0.50 -5.74
C ASP A 103 -10.35 -0.91 -4.51
N ALA A 104 -9.75 -1.57 -3.53
CA ALA A 104 -10.36 -1.86 -2.23
C ALA A 104 -10.92 -0.59 -1.55
N LYS A 105 -10.33 0.57 -1.81
CA LYS A 105 -10.83 1.87 -1.34
C LYS A 105 -12.25 2.20 -1.84
N ILE A 106 -12.68 1.57 -2.92
CA ILE A 106 -14.02 1.74 -3.53
C ILE A 106 -14.92 0.56 -3.18
N THR A 107 -14.41 -0.66 -3.31
CA THR A 107 -15.20 -1.89 -3.18
C THR A 107 -15.57 -2.20 -1.74
N VAL A 108 -14.65 -2.01 -0.79
CA VAL A 108 -14.93 -2.32 0.64
C VAL A 108 -16.01 -1.42 1.23
N PRO A 109 -16.00 -0.09 1.03
CA PRO A 109 -17.13 0.76 1.46
C PRO A 109 -18.46 0.41 0.78
N ALA A 110 -18.42 -0.18 -0.41
CA ALA A 110 -19.61 -0.70 -1.11
C ALA A 110 -20.07 -2.08 -0.60
N GLY A 111 -19.44 -2.62 0.46
CA GLY A 111 -19.79 -3.91 1.06
C GLY A 111 -19.16 -5.12 0.37
N ILE A 112 -18.20 -4.92 -0.53
CA ILE A 112 -17.51 -6.00 -1.25
C ILE A 112 -16.12 -6.21 -0.64
N PRO A 113 -15.89 -7.28 0.15
CA PRO A 113 -14.58 -7.61 0.69
C PRO A 113 -13.54 -7.76 -0.44
N THR A 114 -12.43 -7.06 -0.32
CA THR A 114 -11.41 -7.05 -1.36
C THR A 114 -10.03 -7.25 -0.75
N TYR A 115 -9.36 -8.31 -1.14
CA TYR A 115 -8.05 -8.71 -0.63
C TYR A 115 -6.97 -8.52 -1.70
N GLY A 116 -5.85 -7.93 -1.33
CA GLY A 116 -4.67 -7.90 -2.18
C GLY A 116 -4.05 -9.30 -2.23
N PHE A 117 -3.97 -9.88 -3.42
CA PHE A 117 -3.39 -11.20 -3.61
C PHE A 117 -2.63 -11.25 -4.94
N SER A 118 -1.32 -11.38 -4.86
CA SER A 118 -0.42 -11.45 -6.03
C SER A 118 0.50 -12.65 -5.86
N PRO A 119 0.05 -13.85 -6.26
CA PRO A 119 0.78 -15.08 -6.05
C PRO A 119 1.90 -15.22 -7.09
N TYR A 120 3.07 -14.69 -6.80
CA TYR A 120 4.27 -14.88 -7.62
C TYR A 120 5.25 -15.83 -6.93
N LEU A 121 5.74 -16.82 -7.66
CA LEU A 121 6.88 -17.61 -7.21
C LEU A 121 8.17 -16.82 -7.42
N LEU A 122 8.61 -16.14 -6.37
CA LEU A 122 9.78 -15.27 -6.42
C LEU A 122 11.03 -16.01 -6.00
N ASP A 123 12.16 -15.77 -6.69
CA ASP A 123 13.48 -16.21 -6.18
C ASP A 123 13.75 -15.50 -4.84
N PRO A 124 14.05 -16.25 -3.77
CA PRO A 124 14.38 -15.67 -2.46
C PRO A 124 15.56 -14.67 -2.49
N LYS A 125 16.40 -14.72 -3.51
CA LYS A 125 17.51 -13.78 -3.72
C LYS A 125 17.09 -12.49 -4.40
N GLU A 126 15.90 -12.46 -5.01
CA GLU A 126 15.39 -11.25 -5.64
C GLU A 126 14.76 -10.33 -4.59
N ARG A 127 15.18 -9.08 -4.60
CA ARG A 127 14.59 -8.02 -3.81
C ARG A 127 13.38 -7.42 -4.56
N PHE A 128 12.38 -8.26 -4.82
CA PHE A 128 11.23 -7.90 -5.66
C PHE A 128 10.56 -6.60 -5.23
N MET A 129 10.29 -6.44 -3.92
CA MET A 129 9.63 -5.23 -3.39
C MET A 129 10.45 -3.95 -3.57
N GLU A 130 11.77 -4.05 -3.68
CA GLU A 130 12.65 -2.88 -3.89
C GLU A 130 12.63 -2.40 -5.35
N ARG A 131 12.07 -3.19 -6.27
CA ARG A 131 12.01 -2.87 -7.69
C ARG A 131 10.73 -2.15 -8.09
N PHE A 132 9.71 -2.14 -7.26
CA PHE A 132 8.48 -1.42 -7.55
C PHE A 132 8.76 0.06 -7.79
N HIS A 133 8.35 0.57 -8.96
CA HIS A 133 8.59 1.94 -9.42
C HIS A 133 10.08 2.32 -9.47
N GLY A 134 10.95 1.32 -9.52
CA GLY A 134 12.40 1.47 -9.55
C GLY A 134 13.01 1.25 -10.93
N ILE A 135 14.33 1.37 -11.01
CA ILE A 135 15.09 1.00 -12.19
C ILE A 135 15.06 -0.51 -12.33
N ASP A 136 14.83 -1.01 -13.57
CA ASP A 136 14.83 -2.43 -13.89
C ASP A 136 13.67 -3.20 -13.20
N GLU A 137 12.51 -2.57 -13.07
CA GLU A 137 11.28 -3.20 -12.59
C GLU A 137 10.88 -4.33 -13.55
N ARG A 138 10.73 -5.52 -12.99
CA ARG A 138 10.44 -6.74 -13.78
C ARG A 138 9.86 -7.84 -12.92
N VAL A 139 9.18 -8.78 -13.57
CA VAL A 139 8.76 -10.07 -13.03
C VAL A 139 9.24 -11.17 -13.97
N SER A 140 9.67 -12.32 -13.45
CA SER A 140 10.07 -13.45 -14.28
C SER A 140 8.85 -14.09 -14.96
N GLN A 141 9.05 -14.65 -16.16
CA GLN A 141 7.99 -15.36 -16.86
C GLN A 141 7.49 -16.58 -16.06
N GLU A 142 8.38 -17.26 -15.35
CA GLU A 142 8.07 -18.39 -14.49
C GLU A 142 7.17 -17.95 -13.31
N ALA A 143 7.52 -16.87 -12.62
CA ALA A 143 6.70 -16.32 -11.53
C ALA A 143 5.31 -15.91 -12.02
N LEU A 144 5.23 -15.31 -13.21
CA LEU A 144 3.96 -14.91 -13.80
C LEU A 144 3.10 -16.13 -14.18
N ALA A 145 3.70 -17.15 -14.84
CA ALA A 145 3.00 -18.38 -15.21
C ALA A 145 2.44 -19.09 -13.99
N TRP A 146 3.26 -19.24 -12.95
CA TRP A 146 2.84 -19.82 -11.67
C TRP A 146 1.67 -19.04 -11.04
N GLY A 147 1.76 -17.72 -11.06
CA GLY A 147 0.72 -16.85 -10.53
C GLY A 147 -0.61 -16.96 -11.27
N VAL A 148 -0.58 -17.08 -12.60
CA VAL A 148 -1.78 -17.27 -13.43
C VAL A 148 -2.50 -18.57 -13.07
N GLU A 149 -1.74 -19.66 -12.91
CA GLU A 149 -2.31 -20.96 -12.53
C GLU A 149 -2.96 -20.92 -11.14
N VAL A 150 -2.31 -20.29 -10.16
CA VAL A 150 -2.88 -20.14 -8.81
C VAL A 150 -4.16 -19.30 -8.86
N LEU A 151 -4.15 -18.17 -9.58
CA LEU A 151 -5.33 -17.31 -9.71
C LEU A 151 -6.48 -18.02 -10.40
N TYR A 152 -6.19 -18.85 -11.41
CA TYR A 152 -7.20 -19.69 -12.05
C TYR A 152 -7.86 -20.65 -11.04
N ASP A 153 -7.05 -21.37 -10.26
CA ASP A 153 -7.57 -22.30 -9.24
C ASP A 153 -8.40 -21.58 -8.16
N VAL A 154 -7.99 -20.36 -7.76
CA VAL A 154 -8.76 -19.54 -6.82
C VAL A 154 -10.12 -19.16 -7.44
N ALA A 155 -10.12 -18.72 -8.70
CA ALA A 155 -11.35 -18.32 -9.40
C ALA A 155 -12.31 -19.49 -9.54
N MET A 156 -11.82 -20.66 -9.96
CA MET A 156 -12.64 -21.88 -10.11
C MET A 156 -13.14 -22.39 -8.75
N GLY A 157 -12.28 -22.39 -7.72
CA GLY A 157 -12.67 -22.80 -6.37
C GLY A 157 -13.72 -21.89 -5.74
N TYR A 158 -13.68 -20.59 -6.06
CA TYR A 158 -14.67 -19.63 -5.55
C TYR A 158 -15.97 -19.65 -6.36
N ALA A 159 -15.91 -19.92 -7.66
CA ALA A 159 -17.10 -20.07 -8.50
C ALA A 159 -17.90 -21.35 -8.23
N GLY A 160 -17.33 -22.35 -7.50
CA GLY A 160 -18.00 -23.59 -7.13
C GLY A 160 -17.98 -24.65 -8.21
N GLU A 161 -17.04 -24.61 -9.15
CA GLU A 161 -16.81 -25.61 -10.21
C GLU A 161 -15.54 -26.44 -9.99
#